data_453dc32a07efdddd9493d737e0c10c19
#
_entry.id   453dc32a07efdddd9493d737e0c10c19
#
_cell.length_a   1.000
_cell.length_b   1.000
_cell.length_c   1.000
_cell.angle_alpha   90.00
_cell.angle_beta   90.00
_cell.angle_gamma   90.00
#
_symmetry.space_group_name_H-M   'P 1'
#
loop_
_entity.id
_entity.type
_entity.pdbx_description
1 polymer ?
#
loop_
_entity_poly.entity_id
_entity_poly.type
_entity_poly.pdbx_seq_one_letter_code
_entity_poly.pdbx_strand_id
1 'polypeptide(L)' 'MKESKDNSPEFVVCINNSDYPASLELHKIYRVIDDKEAEDEGDIRIVDESGEDYIFPSSYFVPIHVPQTVEKSLLRAV' A
#
# COMPACT_ATOMS: atom_id res chain seq x y z
N MET A 1 -17.53 14.21 7.98
CA MET A 1 -17.03 13.74 8.11
C MET A 1 -16.57 13.14 7.71
N LYS A 2 -16.09 13.20 7.80
CA LYS A 2 -15.41 12.63 7.65
C LYS A 2 -15.08 11.72 7.47
N GLU A 3 -14.78 11.59 7.47
CA GLU A 3 -14.31 10.76 7.37
C GLU A 3 -14.12 9.88 7.32
N SER A 4 -14.07 9.81 7.44
CA SER A 4 -13.78 9.00 7.56
C SER A 4 -13.43 8.30 7.55
N LYS A 5 -12.87 8.39 7.89
CA LYS A 5 -12.24 7.78 7.90
C LYS A 5 -12.21 6.86 8.20
N ASP A 6 -11.68 7.54 8.32
CA ASP A 6 -12.13 6.36 8.45
C ASP A 6 -11.19 5.16 8.68
N ASN A 7 -11.67 4.01 9.09
CA ASN A 7 -10.86 2.88 9.52
C ASN A 7 -10.65 1.82 8.45
N SER A 8 -11.02 2.14 7.22
CA SER A 8 -10.87 1.18 6.13
C SER A 8 -9.43 1.07 5.72
N PRO A 9 -8.91 -0.14 5.47
CA PRO A 9 -7.56 -0.28 4.96
C PRO A 9 -7.43 0.35 3.58
N GLU A 10 -6.26 0.90 3.32
CA GLU A 10 -5.95 1.46 2.01
C GLU A 10 -5.11 0.48 1.23
N PHE A 11 -5.31 0.45 -0.08
CA PHE A 11 -4.52 -0.39 -0.96
C PHE A 11 -3.98 0.44 -2.11
N VAL A 12 -2.82 0.04 -2.60
CA VAL A 12 -2.17 0.67 -3.75
C VAL A 12 -1.66 -0.41 -4.66
N VAL A 13 -1.52 -0.08 -5.94
CA VAL A 13 -0.89 -0.98 -6.90
C VAL A 13 0.46 -0.40 -7.28
N CYS A 14 1.46 -1.26 -7.36
CA CYS A 14 2.81 -0.86 -7.74
C CYS A 14 2.90 -0.67 -9.24
N ILE A 15 3.33 0.51 -9.68
CA ILE A 15 3.46 0.81 -11.12
C ILE A 15 4.91 1.03 -11.52
N ASN A 16 5.83 1.05 -10.57
CA ASN A 16 7.24 1.27 -10.86
C ASN A 16 8.06 0.58 -9.78
N ASN A 17 8.97 -0.29 -10.19
CA ASN A 17 9.86 -0.95 -9.24
C ASN A 17 11.32 -0.87 -9.69
N SER A 18 11.65 0.11 -10.53
CA SER A 18 12.94 0.11 -11.21
C SER A 18 14.12 0.17 -10.25
N ASP A 19 13.97 0.83 -9.11
CA ASP A 19 15.04 0.92 -8.12
C ASP A 19 15.01 -0.21 -7.09
N TYR A 20 13.92 -0.98 -7.04
CA TYR A 20 13.75 -2.01 -6.01
C TYR A 20 13.12 -3.27 -6.60
N PRO A 21 13.70 -3.81 -7.67
CA PRO A 21 13.03 -4.95 -8.35
C PRO A 21 12.98 -6.21 -7.50
N ALA A 22 13.86 -6.33 -6.51
CA ALA A 22 13.83 -7.50 -5.63
C ALA A 22 12.82 -7.36 -4.51
N SER A 23 12.41 -6.12 -4.20
CA SER A 23 11.52 -5.86 -3.08
C SER A 23 10.09 -5.57 -3.51
N LEU A 24 9.90 -5.08 -4.73
CA LEU A 24 8.59 -4.67 -5.23
C LEU A 24 8.27 -5.41 -6.51
N GLU A 25 7.03 -5.87 -6.59
CA GLU A 25 6.54 -6.55 -7.79
C GLU A 25 5.64 -5.60 -8.55
N LEU A 26 5.89 -5.44 -9.85
CA LEU A 26 5.04 -4.60 -10.69
C LEU A 26 3.62 -5.16 -10.72
N HIS A 27 2.67 -4.23 -10.61
CA HIS A 27 1.24 -4.51 -10.73
C HIS A 27 0.68 -5.34 -9.58
N LYS A 28 1.46 -5.49 -8.52
CA LYS A 28 0.97 -6.13 -7.31
C LYS A 28 0.27 -5.11 -6.43
N ILE A 29 -0.72 -5.58 -5.69
CA ILE A 29 -1.48 -4.76 -4.77
C ILE A 29 -0.87 -4.88 -3.38
N TYR A 30 -0.59 -3.75 -2.76
CA TYR A 30 -0.02 -3.70 -1.41
C TYR A 30 -0.96 -2.95 -0.48
N ARG A 31 -0.93 -3.32 0.78
CA ARG A 31 -1.68 -2.62 1.80
C ARG A 31 -0.85 -1.47 2.34
N VAL A 32 -1.50 -0.34 2.58
CA VAL A 32 -0.83 0.87 3.08
C VAL A 32 -0.99 0.93 4.59
N ILE A 33 0.07 1.34 5.26
CA ILE A 33 0.06 1.62 6.69
C ILE A 33 0.16 3.14 6.85
N ASP A 34 -0.72 3.71 7.66
CA ASP A 34 -0.70 5.14 7.92
C ASP A 34 0.64 5.54 8.53
N ASP A 35 1.30 6.52 7.92
CA ASP A 35 2.56 7.03 8.41
C ASP A 35 2.68 8.48 7.94
N LYS A 36 2.34 9.40 8.83
CA LYS A 36 2.33 10.80 8.45
C LYS A 36 3.71 11.32 8.11
N GLU A 37 4.72 10.84 8.82
CA GLU A 37 6.09 11.27 8.52
C GLU A 37 6.51 10.88 7.11
N ALA A 38 6.19 9.65 6.73
CA ALA A 38 6.50 9.19 5.38
C ALA A 38 5.76 10.04 4.36
N GLU A 39 4.47 10.30 4.61
CA GLU A 39 3.67 11.12 3.70
C GLU A 39 4.25 12.51 3.53
N ASP A 40 4.69 13.11 4.62
CA ASP A 40 5.25 14.45 4.57
C ASP A 40 6.52 14.50 3.74
N GLU A 41 7.21 13.39 3.58
CA GLU A 41 8.42 13.31 2.79
C GLU A 41 8.19 12.79 1.38
N GLY A 42 6.93 12.61 0.99
CA GLY A 42 6.62 12.10 -0.33
C GLY A 42 6.77 10.60 -0.44
N ASP A 43 6.74 9.92 0.69
CA ASP A 43 6.90 8.47 0.74
C ASP A 43 5.63 7.80 1.20
N ILE A 44 5.61 6.49 1.10
CA ILE A 44 4.46 5.69 1.50
C ILE A 44 4.98 4.44 2.22
N ARG A 45 4.30 4.06 3.28
CA ARG A 45 4.65 2.83 4.00
C ARG A 45 3.67 1.74 3.60
N ILE A 46 4.21 0.63 3.13
CA ILE A 46 3.39 -0.51 2.72
C ILE A 46 3.83 -1.75 3.48
N VAL A 47 2.96 -2.74 3.50
CA VAL A 47 3.28 -4.04 4.09
C VAL A 47 3.17 -5.09 3.00
N ASP A 48 4.15 -6.00 2.94
CA ASP A 48 4.12 -7.05 1.95
C ASP A 48 3.54 -8.33 2.55
N GLU A 49 3.52 -9.38 1.75
CA GLU A 49 2.85 -10.61 2.17
C GLU A 49 3.60 -11.35 3.26
N SER A 50 4.83 -10.98 3.55
CA SER A 50 5.56 -11.56 4.68
C SER A 50 5.18 -10.90 6.01
N GLY A 51 4.41 -9.81 5.94
CA GLY A 51 4.04 -9.06 7.12
C GLY A 51 5.04 -7.98 7.49
N GLU A 52 6.09 -7.81 6.71
CA GLU A 52 7.07 -6.76 6.95
C GLU A 52 6.68 -5.49 6.23
N ASP A 53 6.97 -4.35 6.84
CA ASP A 53 6.62 -3.07 6.25
C ASP A 53 7.88 -2.36 5.78
N TYR A 54 7.70 -1.57 4.73
CA TYR A 54 8.78 -0.83 4.08
C TYR A 54 8.27 0.53 3.65
N ILE A 55 9.20 1.47 3.47
CA ILE A 55 8.89 2.81 3.01
C ILE A 55 9.53 2.99 1.64
N PHE A 56 8.71 3.43 0.67
CA PHE A 56 9.14 3.66 -0.70
C PHE A 56 8.61 4.99 -1.21
N PRO A 57 9.16 5.54 -2.30
CA PRO A 57 8.58 6.75 -2.89
C PRO A 57 7.12 6.52 -3.27
N SER A 58 6.26 7.45 -2.92
CA SER A 58 4.83 7.28 -3.19
C SER A 58 4.53 7.28 -4.68
N SER A 59 5.43 7.87 -5.49
CA SER A 59 5.23 7.89 -6.95
C SER A 59 5.30 6.50 -7.58
N TYR A 60 5.77 5.51 -6.83
CA TYR A 60 5.83 4.14 -7.34
C TYR A 60 4.47 3.45 -7.29
N PHE A 61 3.46 4.09 -6.71
CA PHE A 61 2.18 3.44 -6.44
C PHE A 61 1.03 4.31 -6.86
N VAL A 62 -0.11 3.65 -7.13
CA VAL A 62 -1.37 4.34 -7.40
C VAL A 62 -2.40 3.80 -6.42
N PRO A 63 -3.09 4.70 -5.69
CA PRO A 63 -4.16 4.23 -4.79
C PRO A 63 -5.28 3.59 -5.60
N ILE A 64 -5.83 2.53 -5.06
CA ILE A 64 -6.94 1.84 -5.71
C ILE A 64 -8.02 1.52 -4.68
N HIS A 65 -9.24 1.40 -5.18
CA HIS A 65 -10.35 0.89 -4.39
C HIS A 65 -10.57 -0.56 -4.76
N VAL A 66 -10.77 -1.40 -3.75
CA VAL A 66 -11.04 -2.80 -4.01
C VAL A 66 -12.40 -3.17 -3.42
N PRO A 67 -13.15 -4.06 -4.07
CA PRO A 67 -14.39 -4.54 -3.49
C PRO A 67 -14.13 -5.21 -2.15
N GLN A 68 -15.14 -5.21 -1.29
CA GLN A 68 -14.98 -5.74 0.05
C GLN A 68 -14.52 -7.20 0.06
N THR A 69 -15.01 -7.98 -0.88
CA THR A 69 -14.59 -9.38 -0.97
C THR A 69 -13.10 -9.50 -1.25
N VAL A 70 -12.59 -8.65 -2.16
CA VAL A 70 -11.18 -8.64 -2.48
C VAL A 70 -10.36 -8.15 -1.29
N GLU A 71 -10.85 -7.11 -0.61
CA GLU A 71 -10.17 -6.58 0.56
C GLU A 71 -9.98 -7.65 1.61
N LYS A 72 -11.03 -8.41 1.90
CA LYS A 72 -10.94 -9.47 2.89
C LYS A 72 -9.96 -10.55 2.48
N SER A 73 -9.95 -10.87 1.19
CA SER A 73 -9.03 -11.87 0.68
C SER A 73 -7.58 -11.41 0.82
N LEU A 74 -7.31 -10.15 0.50
CA LEU A 74 -5.95 -9.61 0.60
C LEU A 74 -5.48 -9.59 2.05
N LEU A 75 -6.37 -9.20 2.97
CA LEU A 75 -5.99 -9.14 4.37
C LEU A 75 -5.71 -10.50 4.95
N ARG A 76 -6.38 -11.53 4.43
CA ARG A 76 -6.18 -12.90 4.91
C ARG A 76 -4.89 -13.51 4.40
N ALA A 77 -4.40 -13.02 3.29
CA ALA A 77 -3.20 -13.57 2.66
C ALA A 77 -1.92 -13.16 3.40
N VAL A 78 -2.03 -12.21 4.33
CA VAL A 78 -0.85 -11.66 5.00
C VAL A 78 -0.61 -12.28 6.36
#